data_e011cfb51c702c4ac595942b51967918
#
_entry.id   e011cfb51c702c4ac595942b51967918
#
_cell.length_a   1.000
_cell.length_b   1.000
_cell.length_c   1.000
_cell.angle_alpha   90.00
_cell.angle_beta   90.00
_cell.angle_gamma   90.00
#
_symmetry.space_group_name_H-M   'P 1'
#
loop_
_entity.id
_entity.type
_entity.pdbx_description
1 polymer ?
#
loop_
_entity_poly.entity_id
_entity_poly.type
_entity_poly.pdbx_seq_one_letter_code
_entity_poly.pdbx_strand_id
1 'polypeptide(L)' 'AAVKFMEKADHNTAEFINNTGVYNFLNGDINRAMAAFEQAAKLGNEAALANLKQLQQILSVKMK' A
#
# COMPACT_ATOMS: atom_id res chain seq x y z
N ALA A 1 11.99 -0.74 23.41
CA ALA A 1 10.74 -0.13 23.80
C ALA A 1 10.16 0.70 22.65
N ALA A 2 10.98 1.52 22.04
CA ALA A 2 10.51 2.32 20.91
C ALA A 2 10.05 1.43 19.76
N VAL A 3 10.76 0.36 19.55
CA VAL A 3 10.42 -0.56 18.47
C VAL A 3 9.05 -1.19 18.68
N LYS A 4 8.79 -1.62 19.90
CA LYS A 4 7.51 -2.21 20.21
C LYS A 4 6.38 -1.22 20.03
N PHE A 5 6.63 -0.02 20.47
CA PHE A 5 5.62 1.03 20.35
C PHE A 5 5.30 1.29 18.89
N MET A 6 6.34 1.32 18.08
CA MET A 6 6.16 1.58 16.67
C MET A 6 5.44 0.44 15.98
N GLU A 7 5.67 -0.78 16.42
CA GLU A 7 4.99 -1.91 15.84
C GLU A 7 3.48 -1.80 15.98
N LYS A 8 3.03 -1.38 17.14
CA LYS A 8 1.61 -1.21 17.36
C LYS A 8 1.04 -0.10 16.51
N ALA A 9 1.74 1.01 16.45
CA ALA A 9 1.31 2.13 15.63
C ALA A 9 1.31 1.72 14.16
N ASP A 10 2.30 0.94 13.76
CA ASP A 10 2.44 0.54 12.38
C ASP A 10 1.26 -0.31 11.92
N HIS A 11 0.70 -1.11 12.82
CA HIS A 11 -0.42 -1.95 12.44
C HIS A 11 -1.60 -1.14 11.94
N ASN A 12 -2.01 -0.15 12.72
CA ASN A 12 -3.11 0.73 12.33
C ASN A 12 -2.71 1.64 11.18
N THR A 13 -1.49 2.12 11.23
CA THR A 13 -1.00 3.02 10.19
C THR A 13 -0.96 2.30 8.85
N ALA A 14 -0.49 1.06 8.84
CA ALA A 14 -0.41 0.29 7.61
C ALA A 14 -1.80 0.10 7.01
N GLU A 15 -2.77 -0.21 7.84
CA GLU A 15 -4.13 -0.40 7.37
C GLU A 15 -4.70 0.89 6.78
N PHE A 16 -4.46 2.00 7.47
CA PHE A 16 -4.92 3.28 6.98
C PHE A 16 -4.28 3.63 5.64
N ILE A 17 -2.98 3.40 5.52
CA ILE A 17 -2.27 3.70 4.29
C ILE A 17 -2.77 2.82 3.15
N ASN A 18 -3.01 1.54 3.45
CA ASN A 18 -3.54 0.64 2.45
C ASN A 18 -4.90 1.13 1.95
N ASN A 19 -5.76 1.56 2.86
CA ASN A 19 -7.07 2.09 2.48
C ASN A 19 -6.92 3.34 1.64
N THR A 20 -5.97 4.18 1.98
CA THR A 20 -5.69 5.38 1.20
C THR A 20 -5.27 5.00 -0.21
N GLY A 21 -4.48 3.95 -0.34
CA GLY A 21 -4.06 3.47 -1.64
C GLY A 21 -5.25 3.02 -2.48
N VAL A 22 -6.17 2.30 -1.86
CA VAL A 22 -7.37 1.87 -2.57
C VAL A 22 -8.17 3.08 -3.05
N TYR A 23 -8.31 4.05 -2.19
CA TYR A 23 -9.05 5.27 -2.54
C TYR A 23 -8.41 5.97 -3.73
N ASN A 24 -7.10 6.11 -3.69
CA ASN A 24 -6.39 6.75 -4.79
C ASN A 24 -6.53 5.95 -6.07
N PHE A 25 -6.49 4.63 -5.96
CA PHE A 25 -6.64 3.77 -7.12
C PHE A 25 -8.01 3.99 -7.77
N LEU A 26 -9.05 4.05 -6.96
CA LEU A 26 -10.41 4.24 -7.47
C LEU A 26 -10.59 5.61 -8.12
N ASN A 27 -9.79 6.57 -7.70
CA ASN A 27 -9.82 7.90 -8.30
C ASN A 27 -8.93 8.02 -9.53
N GLY A 28 -8.26 6.95 -9.90
CA GLY A 28 -7.39 6.97 -11.06
C GLY A 28 -6.00 7.48 -10.78
N ASP A 29 -5.66 7.71 -9.52
CA ASP A 29 -4.35 8.21 -9.13
C ASP A 29 -3.42 7.02 -8.86
N ILE A 30 -2.97 6.41 -9.94
CA ILE A 30 -2.21 5.17 -9.83
C ILE A 30 -0.88 5.37 -9.12
N ASN A 31 -0.20 6.47 -9.40
CA ASN A 31 1.10 6.71 -8.79
C ASN A 31 1.00 6.81 -7.28
N ARG A 32 0.01 7.52 -6.79
CA ARG A 32 -0.18 7.66 -5.35
C ARG A 32 -0.64 6.35 -4.72
N ALA A 33 -1.49 5.62 -5.45
CA ALA A 33 -1.94 4.33 -4.95
C ALA A 33 -0.75 3.39 -4.77
N MET A 34 0.15 3.37 -5.74
CA MET A 34 1.32 2.52 -5.66
C MET A 34 2.21 2.88 -4.49
N ALA A 35 2.44 4.18 -4.30
CA ALA A 35 3.26 4.63 -3.19
C ALA A 35 2.64 4.22 -1.86
N ALA A 36 1.33 4.36 -1.75
CA ALA A 36 0.64 3.99 -0.51
C ALA A 36 0.73 2.50 -0.25
N PHE A 37 0.49 1.69 -1.28
CA PHE A 37 0.57 0.24 -1.11
C PHE A 37 1.99 -0.18 -0.76
N GLU A 38 2.98 0.44 -1.39
CA GLU A 38 4.37 0.14 -1.08
C GLU A 38 4.68 0.39 0.38
N GLN A 39 4.26 1.54 0.86
CA GLN A 39 4.54 1.91 2.24
C GLN A 39 3.81 0.99 3.20
N ALA A 40 2.56 0.70 2.94
CA ALA A 40 1.80 -0.19 3.81
C ALA A 40 2.40 -1.59 3.81
N ALA A 41 2.86 -2.05 2.67
CA ALA A 41 3.49 -3.38 2.59
C ALA A 41 4.77 -3.42 3.40
N LYS A 42 5.53 -2.34 3.38
CA LYS A 42 6.75 -2.26 4.19
C LYS A 42 6.44 -2.34 5.68
N LEU A 43 5.28 -1.85 6.05
CA LEU A 43 4.86 -1.89 7.45
C LEU A 43 4.25 -3.22 7.83
N GLY A 44 4.20 -4.16 6.90
CA GLY A 44 3.73 -5.49 7.19
C GLY A 44 2.32 -5.82 6.79
N ASN A 45 1.68 -4.95 6.04
CA ASN A 45 0.30 -5.17 5.61
C ASN A 45 0.28 -6.08 4.37
N GLU A 46 -0.21 -7.30 4.55
CA GLU A 46 -0.22 -8.28 3.48
C GLU A 46 -1.21 -7.91 2.38
N ALA A 47 -2.32 -7.31 2.76
CA ALA A 47 -3.29 -6.89 1.75
C ALA A 47 -2.68 -5.83 0.84
N ALA A 48 -1.88 -4.94 1.42
CA ALA A 48 -1.21 -3.92 0.61
C ALA A 48 -0.23 -4.54 -0.35
N LEU A 49 0.46 -5.57 0.10
CA LEU A 49 1.41 -6.26 -0.77
C LEU A 49 0.69 -6.88 -1.96
N ALA A 50 -0.44 -7.51 -1.71
CA ALA A 50 -1.22 -8.10 -2.78
C ALA A 50 -1.73 -7.02 -3.75
N ASN A 51 -2.19 -5.91 -3.20
CA ASN A 51 -2.66 -4.80 -4.02
C ASN A 51 -1.53 -4.22 -4.87
N LEU A 52 -0.35 -4.10 -4.27
CA LEU A 52 0.80 -3.58 -4.98
C LEU A 52 1.16 -4.48 -6.16
N LYS A 53 1.14 -5.77 -5.94
CA LYS A 53 1.45 -6.72 -7.01
C LYS A 53 0.45 -6.61 -8.14
N GLN A 54 -0.82 -6.45 -7.81
CA GLN A 54 -1.85 -6.29 -8.83
C GLN A 54 -1.62 -5.04 -9.65
N LEU A 55 -1.30 -3.93 -8.97
CA LEU A 55 -1.04 -2.69 -9.67
C LEU A 55 0.15 -2.83 -10.60
N GLN A 56 1.21 -3.47 -10.14
CA GLN A 56 2.38 -3.67 -10.95
C GLN A 56 2.07 -4.47 -12.20
N GLN A 57 1.21 -5.46 -12.06
CA GLN A 57 0.81 -6.25 -13.21
C GLN A 57 0.02 -5.42 -14.21
N ILE A 58 -0.89 -4.61 -13.71
CA ILE A 58 -1.70 -3.77 -14.58
C ILE A 58 -0.83 -2.80 -15.34
N LEU A 59 0.12 -2.17 -14.65
CA LEU A 59 1.01 -1.23 -15.28
C LEU A 59 1.92 -1.90 -16.30
N SER A 60 2.36 -3.10 -15.99
CA SER A 60 3.20 -3.85 -16.91
C SER A 60 2.47 -4.14 -18.22
N VAL A 61 1.20 -4.54 -18.09
CA VAL A 61 0.39 -4.83 -19.27
C VAL A 61 0.18 -3.56 -20.08
N LYS A 62 -0.10 -2.47 -19.40
CA LYS A 62 -0.37 -1.20 -20.07
C LYS A 62 0.85 -0.67 -20.81
N MET A 63 2.01 -0.91 -20.25
CA MET A 63 3.23 -0.39 -20.85
C MET A 63 3.62 -1.14 -22.11
N LYS A 64 3.01 -2.26 -22.33
CA LYS A 64 3.23 -2.99 -23.56
C LYS A 64 2.37 -2.42 -24.67
#